data_74cc2d853287ec3d49f352095b893750
#
_entry.id   74cc2d853287ec3d49f352095b893750
#
_cell.length_a   1.000
_cell.length_b   1.000
_cell.length_c   1.000
_cell.angle_alpha   90.00
_cell.angle_beta   90.00
_cell.angle_gamma   90.00
#
_symmetry.space_group_name_H-M   'P 1'
#
loop_
_entity.id
_entity.type
_entity.pdbx_description
1 polymer ?
#
loop_
_entity_poly.entity_id
_entity_poly.type
_entity_poly.pdbx_seq_one_letter_code
_entity_poly.pdbx_strand_id
1 'polypeptide(L)'
;MDLWWSGKHAAHGGNVQVIAAPDGWPIWTSPVRPGREHDITALRAHPPVLPLLAEWTDAEHAVLAELGYEGERAALTTPVKTTAGRRLSTDQRTVDLLHAAVRAPAERGNSLLKTTFKALRRVSLCPWRIGAITAAALVLLHHMHDRTT
;
A
#
# COMPACT_ATOMS: atom_id res chain seq x y z
N MET A 1 3.37 -18.51 17.92
CA MET A 1 2.75 -18.27 16.58
C MET A 1 3.66 -17.33 15.80
N ASP A 2 4.06 -17.75 14.60
CA ASP A 2 4.98 -16.95 13.77
C ASP A 2 4.25 -15.76 13.12
N LEU A 3 4.58 -14.56 13.54
CA LEU A 3 3.96 -13.32 13.06
C LEU A 3 4.40 -12.94 11.65
N TRP A 4 5.55 -13.46 11.20
CA TRP A 4 6.10 -13.19 9.87
C TRP A 4 5.52 -14.09 8.78
N TRP A 5 4.89 -15.19 9.17
CA TRP A 5 4.23 -16.10 8.23
C TRP A 5 2.90 -15.55 7.76
N SER A 6 2.79 -15.25 6.48
CA SER A 6 1.54 -14.85 5.83
C SER A 6 0.82 -16.07 5.27
N GLY A 7 -0.33 -16.42 5.84
CA GLY A 7 -1.19 -17.49 5.31
C GLY A 7 -1.72 -17.19 3.89
N LYS A 8 -1.93 -15.92 3.56
CA LYS A 8 -2.37 -15.47 2.23
C LYS A 8 -1.33 -15.77 1.14
N HIS A 9 -0.05 -15.65 1.47
CA HIS A 9 1.05 -15.82 0.52
C HIS A 9 1.80 -17.13 0.70
N ALA A 10 1.43 -17.94 1.71
CA ALA A 10 2.12 -19.17 2.10
C ALA A 10 3.67 -19.00 2.21
N ALA A 11 4.10 -17.86 2.75
CA ALA A 11 5.48 -17.46 2.85
C ALA A 11 5.72 -16.52 4.04
N HIS A 12 6.97 -16.51 4.53
CA HIS A 12 7.43 -15.47 5.45
C HIS A 12 7.65 -14.17 4.69
N GLY A 13 7.23 -13.06 5.29
CA GLY A 13 7.39 -11.75 4.69
C GLY A 13 7.10 -10.61 5.65
N GLY A 14 7.43 -9.40 5.23
CA GLY A 14 7.07 -8.17 5.93
C GLY A 14 5.96 -7.44 5.20
N ASN A 15 5.12 -6.77 5.96
CA ASN A 15 4.14 -5.82 5.46
C ASN A 15 4.77 -4.42 5.48
N VAL A 16 4.94 -3.82 4.31
CA VAL A 16 5.41 -2.45 4.12
C VAL A 16 4.34 -1.70 3.35
N GLN A 17 3.86 -0.61 3.92
CA GLN A 17 2.90 0.26 3.27
C GLN A 17 3.63 1.15 2.26
N VAL A 18 3.03 1.38 1.10
CA VAL A 18 3.59 2.23 0.05
C VAL A 18 2.54 3.25 -0.38
N ILE A 19 2.92 4.52 -0.38
CA ILE A 19 2.13 5.58 -1.01
C ILE A 19 2.75 5.86 -2.37
N ALA A 20 1.92 5.90 -3.40
CA ALA A 20 2.33 6.21 -4.75
C ALA A 20 1.62 7.46 -5.28
N ALA A 21 2.30 8.21 -6.13
CA ALA A 21 1.72 9.28 -6.92
C ALA A 21 0.74 8.70 -7.97
N PRO A 22 -0.12 9.53 -8.60
CA PRO A 22 -1.11 9.07 -9.58
C PRO A 22 -0.52 8.33 -10.78
N ASP A 23 0.74 8.61 -11.15
CA ASP A 23 1.47 7.90 -12.20
C ASP A 23 2.03 6.53 -11.75
N GLY A 24 1.83 6.17 -10.48
CA GLY A 24 2.32 4.94 -9.88
C GLY A 24 3.73 5.04 -9.31
N TRP A 25 4.32 6.24 -9.27
CA TRP A 25 5.63 6.43 -8.67
C TRP A 25 5.59 6.33 -7.16
N PRO A 26 6.37 5.45 -6.51
CA PRO A 26 6.37 5.35 -5.05
C PRO A 26 7.03 6.58 -4.42
N ILE A 27 6.31 7.26 -3.54
CA ILE A 27 6.76 8.48 -2.87
C ILE A 27 7.08 8.26 -1.39
N TRP A 28 6.53 7.24 -0.78
CA TRP A 28 6.76 6.93 0.63
C TRP A 28 6.63 5.43 0.91
N THR A 29 7.41 4.95 1.85
CA THR A 29 7.33 3.59 2.38
C THR A 29 7.36 3.60 3.90
N SER A 30 6.54 2.74 4.52
CA SER A 30 6.55 2.59 5.98
C SER A 30 7.74 1.76 6.46
N PRO A 31 8.08 1.84 7.77
CA PRO A 31 8.75 0.76 8.45
C PRO A 31 8.03 -0.58 8.25
N VAL A 32 8.77 -1.67 8.38
CA VAL A 32 8.20 -3.01 8.20
C VAL A 32 7.34 -3.41 9.41
N ARG A 33 6.23 -4.06 9.12
CA ARG A 33 5.40 -4.76 10.09
C ARG A 33 5.37 -6.26 9.79
N PRO A 34 4.99 -7.13 10.75
CA PRO A 34 4.84 -8.55 10.50
C PRO A 34 3.92 -8.85 9.32
N GLY A 35 4.32 -9.77 8.44
CA GLY A 35 3.58 -10.07 7.22
C GLY A 35 2.19 -10.67 7.42
N ARG A 36 1.86 -11.10 8.64
CA ARG A 36 0.54 -11.59 9.03
C ARG A 36 -0.44 -10.46 9.37
N GLU A 37 0.05 -9.27 9.68
CA GLU A 37 -0.83 -8.15 10.02
C GLU A 37 -1.70 -7.75 8.82
N HIS A 38 -2.96 -7.41 9.11
CA HIS A 38 -3.84 -6.80 8.11
C HIS A 38 -3.33 -5.42 7.73
N ASP A 39 -3.51 -5.05 6.47
CA ASP A 39 -3.01 -3.79 5.92
C ASP A 39 -3.46 -2.55 6.73
N ILE A 40 -4.72 -2.51 7.14
CA ILE A 40 -5.24 -1.44 8.00
C ILE A 40 -4.54 -1.39 9.37
N THR A 41 -4.22 -2.54 9.96
CA THR A 41 -3.50 -2.62 11.24
C THR A 41 -2.07 -2.15 11.06
N ALA A 42 -1.42 -2.56 9.99
CA ALA A 42 -0.08 -2.13 9.64
C ALA A 42 -0.01 -0.62 9.41
N LEU A 43 -1.00 -0.03 8.71
CA LEU A 43 -1.07 1.41 8.48
C LEU A 43 -1.27 2.19 9.78
N ARG A 44 -2.18 1.76 10.65
CA ARG A 44 -2.44 2.37 11.97
C ARG A 44 -1.24 2.35 12.91
N ALA A 45 -0.30 1.44 12.70
CA ALA A 45 0.95 1.39 13.45
C ALA A 45 1.91 2.56 13.11
N HIS A 46 1.55 3.41 12.15
CA HIS A 46 2.31 4.60 11.75
C HIS A 46 1.47 5.87 12.00
N PRO A 47 1.37 6.34 13.27
CA PRO A 47 0.42 7.37 13.68
C PRO A 47 0.43 8.67 12.86
N PRO A 48 1.57 9.16 12.33
CA PRO A 48 1.58 10.42 11.56
C PRO A 48 0.89 10.32 10.20
N VAL A 49 0.72 9.12 9.63
CA VAL A 49 0.33 8.95 8.22
C VAL A 49 -1.15 9.23 8.00
N LEU A 50 -2.03 8.66 8.83
CA LEU A 50 -3.48 8.83 8.66
C LEU A 50 -3.94 10.29 8.78
N PRO A 51 -3.49 11.08 9.76
CA PRO A 51 -3.80 12.51 9.82
C PRO A 51 -3.32 13.27 8.59
N LEU A 52 -2.10 13.03 8.10
CA LEU A 52 -1.58 13.65 6.89
C LEU A 52 -2.41 13.30 5.65
N LEU A 53 -2.83 12.04 5.51
CA LEU A 53 -3.69 11.64 4.41
C LEU A 53 -5.09 12.23 4.54
N ALA A 54 -5.61 12.39 5.75
CA ALA A 54 -6.90 13.05 5.97
C ALA A 54 -6.86 14.54 5.64
N GLU A 55 -5.76 15.22 5.95
CA GLU A 55 -5.54 16.62 5.54
C GLU A 55 -5.42 16.76 4.02
N TRP A 56 -4.82 15.78 3.35
CA TRP A 56 -4.72 15.76 1.90
C TRP A 56 -6.07 15.47 1.22
N THR A 57 -6.91 14.65 1.85
CA THR A 57 -8.20 14.24 1.28
C THR A 57 -9.24 15.34 1.44
N ASP A 58 -9.69 15.90 0.33
CA ASP A 58 -10.71 16.94 0.25
C ASP A 58 -11.62 16.73 -0.98
N ALA A 59 -12.32 17.77 -1.44
CA ALA A 59 -13.21 17.70 -2.60
C ALA A 59 -12.48 17.45 -3.93
N GLU A 60 -11.19 17.79 -4.01
CA GLU A 60 -10.37 17.72 -5.24
C GLU A 60 -9.34 16.58 -5.19
N HIS A 61 -8.98 16.15 -3.97
CA HIS A 61 -7.97 15.14 -3.74
C HIS A 61 -8.56 13.90 -3.06
N ALA A 62 -8.16 12.72 -3.52
CA ALA A 62 -8.54 11.46 -2.91
C ALA A 62 -7.33 10.52 -2.83
N VAL A 63 -7.21 9.83 -1.71
CA VAL A 63 -6.23 8.76 -1.53
C VAL A 63 -6.94 7.42 -1.72
N LEU A 64 -6.63 6.74 -2.82
CA LEU A 64 -7.28 5.48 -3.17
C LEU A 64 -6.57 4.30 -2.49
N ALA A 65 -7.35 3.42 -1.88
CA ALA A 65 -6.84 2.24 -1.20
C ALA A 65 -7.67 0.99 -1.53
N GLU A 66 -7.12 -0.18 -1.25
CA GLU A 66 -7.82 -1.46 -1.38
C GLU A 66 -8.83 -1.67 -0.25
N LEU A 67 -9.71 -2.67 -0.40
CA LEU A 67 -10.65 -3.07 0.65
C LEU A 67 -9.99 -3.45 1.98
N GLY A 68 -8.74 -3.86 1.97
CA GLY A 68 -7.97 -4.13 3.18
C GLY A 68 -7.82 -2.94 4.14
N TYR A 69 -8.12 -1.74 3.66
CA TYR A 69 -8.08 -0.49 4.42
C TYR A 69 -9.46 0.04 4.79
N GLU A 70 -10.50 -0.78 4.69
CA GLU A 70 -11.85 -0.39 5.10
C GLU A 70 -11.88 0.07 6.57
N GLY A 71 -12.56 1.19 6.83
CA GLY A 71 -12.67 1.79 8.17
C GLY A 71 -11.98 3.15 8.33
N GLU A 72 -11.09 3.53 7.41
CA GLU A 72 -10.37 4.83 7.44
C GLU A 72 -10.94 5.83 6.41
N ARG A 73 -12.25 5.97 6.38
CA ARG A 73 -12.97 6.78 5.37
C ARG A 73 -12.64 8.27 5.39
N ALA A 74 -12.14 8.79 6.49
CA ALA A 74 -11.69 10.18 6.58
C ALA A 74 -10.40 10.44 5.80
N ALA A 75 -9.56 9.42 5.63
CA ALA A 75 -8.25 9.52 4.99
C ALA A 75 -8.16 8.74 3.68
N LEU A 76 -9.00 7.71 3.49
CA LEU A 76 -8.87 6.75 2.40
C LEU A 76 -10.21 6.49 1.70
N THR A 77 -10.17 6.46 0.38
CA THR A 77 -11.29 6.02 -0.46
C THR A 77 -11.06 4.56 -0.87
N THR A 78 -11.95 3.68 -0.43
CA THR A 78 -11.92 2.25 -0.74
C THR A 78 -13.10 1.85 -1.63
N PRO A 79 -13.00 0.75 -2.40
CA PRO A 79 -14.13 0.21 -3.16
C PRO A 79 -15.31 -0.14 -2.26
N VAL A 80 -16.48 -0.27 -2.88
CA VAL A 80 -17.71 -0.70 -2.18
C VAL A 80 -17.62 -2.19 -1.88
N LYS A 81 -17.75 -2.55 -0.61
CA LYS A 81 -17.70 -3.94 -0.18
C LYS A 81 -18.98 -4.69 -0.57
N THR A 82 -18.81 -5.81 -1.24
CA THR A 82 -19.90 -6.77 -1.44
C THR A 82 -20.17 -7.51 -0.13
N THR A 83 -21.41 -7.49 0.33
CA THR A 83 -21.85 -8.29 1.49
C THR A 83 -22.65 -9.49 1.05
N ALA A 84 -22.63 -10.58 1.84
CA ALA A 84 -23.38 -11.78 1.54
C ALA A 84 -24.88 -11.45 1.33
N GLY A 85 -25.46 -11.91 0.23
CA GLY A 85 -26.86 -11.70 -0.13
C GLY A 85 -27.20 -10.34 -0.75
N ARG A 86 -26.24 -9.40 -0.87
CA ARG A 86 -26.46 -8.09 -1.50
C ARG A 86 -25.54 -7.88 -2.69
N ARG A 87 -26.12 -7.86 -3.89
CA ARG A 87 -25.35 -7.50 -5.10
C ARG A 87 -25.14 -6.00 -5.15
N LEU A 88 -23.97 -5.59 -5.67
CA LEU A 88 -23.69 -4.20 -5.98
C LEU A 88 -24.64 -3.69 -7.07
N SER A 89 -25.11 -2.44 -6.93
CA SER A 89 -25.84 -1.74 -8.00
C SER A 89 -24.93 -1.52 -9.21
N THR A 90 -25.53 -1.14 -10.35
CA THR A 90 -24.77 -0.80 -11.56
C THR A 90 -23.82 0.35 -11.28
N ASP A 91 -24.29 1.40 -10.57
CA ASP A 91 -23.48 2.57 -10.24
C ASP A 91 -22.31 2.21 -9.32
N GLN A 92 -22.56 1.38 -8.28
CA GLN A 92 -21.50 0.91 -7.40
C GLN A 92 -20.43 0.11 -8.14
N ARG A 93 -20.83 -0.76 -9.07
CA ARG A 93 -19.89 -1.50 -9.92
C ARG A 93 -19.08 -0.59 -10.82
N THR A 94 -19.72 0.44 -11.38
CA THR A 94 -19.05 1.44 -12.22
C THR A 94 -18.01 2.23 -11.40
N VAL A 95 -18.38 2.68 -10.21
CA VAL A 95 -17.45 3.36 -9.30
C VAL A 95 -16.28 2.46 -8.93
N ASP A 96 -16.53 1.19 -8.59
CA ASP A 96 -15.46 0.24 -8.26
C ASP A 96 -14.54 -0.04 -9.45
N LEU A 97 -15.07 -0.10 -10.66
CA LEU A 97 -14.28 -0.27 -11.89
C LEU A 97 -13.37 0.95 -12.12
N LEU A 98 -13.90 2.15 -12.00
CA LEU A 98 -13.13 3.40 -12.12
C LEU A 98 -12.06 3.49 -11.03
N HIS A 99 -12.42 3.18 -9.79
CA HIS A 99 -11.49 3.13 -8.66
C HIS A 99 -10.33 2.16 -8.96
N ALA A 100 -10.63 0.96 -9.40
CA ALA A 100 -9.62 -0.04 -9.75
C ALA A 100 -8.70 0.43 -10.89
N ALA A 101 -9.27 1.07 -11.93
CA ALA A 101 -8.50 1.59 -13.06
C ALA A 101 -7.54 2.72 -12.65
N VAL A 102 -8.00 3.66 -11.81
CA VAL A 102 -7.17 4.77 -11.33
C VAL A 102 -6.11 4.30 -10.33
N ARG A 103 -6.43 3.26 -9.54
CA ARG A 103 -5.49 2.70 -8.56
C ARG A 103 -4.43 1.79 -9.20
N ALA A 104 -4.70 1.18 -10.34
CA ALA A 104 -3.80 0.22 -10.99
C ALA A 104 -2.34 0.72 -11.18
N PRO A 105 -2.08 2.00 -11.49
CA PRO A 105 -0.71 2.52 -11.53
C PRO A 105 0.08 2.35 -10.23
N ALA A 106 -0.57 2.43 -9.05
CA ALA A 106 0.10 2.25 -7.77
C ALA A 106 0.71 0.84 -7.58
N GLU A 107 0.11 -0.18 -8.19
CA GLU A 107 0.66 -1.54 -8.18
C GLU A 107 2.00 -1.61 -8.93
N ARG A 108 2.19 -0.76 -9.95
CA ARG A 108 3.45 -0.63 -10.67
C ARG A 108 4.56 -0.09 -9.78
N GLY A 109 4.25 0.82 -8.85
CA GLY A 109 5.22 1.35 -7.89
C GLY A 109 5.80 0.24 -7.00
N ASN A 110 4.94 -0.63 -6.46
CA ASN A 110 5.37 -1.81 -5.71
C ASN A 110 6.21 -2.77 -6.58
N SER A 111 5.77 -2.98 -7.81
CA SER A 111 6.49 -3.81 -8.78
C SER A 111 7.84 -3.19 -9.11
N LEU A 112 7.91 -1.88 -9.33
CA LEU A 112 9.14 -1.15 -9.67
C LEU A 112 10.20 -1.31 -8.59
N LEU A 113 9.86 -1.13 -7.30
CA LEU A 113 10.77 -1.35 -6.19
C LEU A 113 11.32 -2.79 -6.20
N LYS A 114 10.44 -3.79 -6.33
CA LYS A 114 10.82 -5.21 -6.34
C LYS A 114 11.58 -5.62 -7.59
N THR A 115 11.32 -5.02 -8.74
CA THR A 115 12.01 -5.35 -10.00
C THR A 115 13.38 -4.71 -10.06
N THR A 116 13.52 -3.48 -9.57
CA THR A 116 14.80 -2.78 -9.54
C THR A 116 15.73 -3.37 -8.47
N PHE A 117 15.19 -3.66 -7.29
CA PHE A 117 16.00 -4.14 -6.16
C PHE A 117 15.67 -5.61 -5.82
N LYS A 118 16.51 -6.52 -6.28
CA LYS A 118 16.33 -7.98 -6.06
C LYS A 118 16.23 -8.35 -4.57
N ALA A 119 16.87 -7.59 -3.69
CA ALA A 119 16.83 -7.80 -2.24
C ALA A 119 15.39 -7.72 -1.68
N LEU A 120 14.47 -7.03 -2.36
CA LEU A 120 13.07 -6.93 -1.95
C LEU A 120 12.19 -8.09 -2.46
N ARG A 121 12.69 -8.94 -3.35
CA ARG A 121 11.92 -10.10 -3.89
C ARG A 121 12.02 -11.34 -3.02
N ARG A 122 13.21 -11.61 -2.48
CA ARG A 122 13.50 -12.77 -1.64
C ARG A 122 14.31 -12.31 -0.46
N VAL A 123 13.61 -11.99 0.61
CA VAL A 123 14.25 -11.55 1.83
C VAL A 123 14.71 -12.77 2.60
N SER A 124 16.01 -13.07 2.54
CA SER A 124 16.68 -14.07 3.36
C SER A 124 17.31 -13.49 4.63
N LEU A 125 17.17 -12.18 4.82
CA LEU A 125 17.69 -11.44 5.96
C LEU A 125 16.67 -11.35 7.09
N CYS A 126 17.13 -10.90 8.26
CA CYS A 126 16.26 -10.62 9.40
C CYS A 126 15.07 -9.72 8.97
N PRO A 127 13.82 -10.15 9.20
CA PRO A 127 12.63 -9.44 8.72
C PRO A 127 12.57 -7.98 9.14
N TRP A 128 13.05 -7.64 10.34
CA TRP A 128 13.10 -6.28 10.85
C TRP A 128 13.93 -5.31 9.98
N ARG A 129 14.85 -5.81 9.17
CA ARG A 129 15.67 -5.00 8.28
C ARG A 129 14.98 -4.67 6.96
N ILE A 130 13.88 -5.34 6.63
CA ILE A 130 13.15 -5.14 5.38
C ILE A 130 12.73 -3.67 5.23
N GLY A 131 12.22 -3.05 6.30
CA GLY A 131 11.80 -1.64 6.26
C GLY A 131 12.94 -0.70 5.91
N ALA A 132 14.10 -0.85 6.58
CA ALA A 132 15.28 -0.04 6.30
C ALA A 132 15.81 -0.26 4.85
N ILE A 133 15.80 -1.51 4.38
CA ILE A 133 16.19 -1.85 3.00
C ILE A 133 15.22 -1.20 2.01
N THR A 134 13.92 -1.25 2.29
CA THR A 134 12.89 -0.64 1.42
C THR A 134 13.04 0.87 1.37
N ALA A 135 13.26 1.52 2.50
CA ALA A 135 13.48 2.97 2.57
C ALA A 135 14.74 3.37 1.78
N ALA A 136 15.85 2.65 1.95
CA ALA A 136 17.07 2.89 1.18
C ALA A 136 16.85 2.67 -0.33
N ALA A 137 16.11 1.62 -0.70
CA ALA A 137 15.76 1.34 -2.09
C ALA A 137 14.91 2.48 -2.70
N LEU A 138 13.98 3.05 -1.93
CA LEU A 138 13.18 4.19 -2.38
C LEU A 138 14.05 5.42 -2.67
N VAL A 139 14.97 5.76 -1.76
CA VAL A 139 15.91 6.88 -1.95
C VAL A 139 16.78 6.68 -3.20
N LEU A 140 17.33 5.48 -3.37
CA LEU A 140 18.14 5.13 -4.53
C LEU A 140 17.32 5.22 -5.83
N LEU A 141 16.07 4.73 -5.81
CA LEU A 141 15.18 4.80 -6.96
C LEU A 141 14.93 6.25 -7.38
N HIS A 142 14.63 7.12 -6.41
CA HIS A 142 14.42 8.54 -6.66
C HIS A 142 15.68 9.21 -7.25
N HIS A 143 16.84 8.92 -6.68
CA HIS A 143 18.12 9.45 -7.17
C HIS A 143 18.45 8.97 -8.60
N MET A 144 18.22 7.69 -8.89
CA MET A 144 18.50 7.10 -10.22
C MET A 144 17.64 7.71 -11.34
N HIS A 145 16.49 8.27 -11.00
CA HIS A 145 15.52 8.80 -11.96
C HIS A 145 15.36 10.33 -11.86
N ASP A 146 16.21 11.02 -11.09
CA ASP A 146 16.12 12.46 -10.81
C ASP A 146 14.73 12.93 -10.37
N ARG A 147 14.02 12.06 -9.62
CA ARG A 147 12.69 12.33 -9.08
C ARG A 147 12.78 12.54 -7.57
N THR A 148 13.59 13.47 -7.14
CA THR A 148 13.62 13.89 -5.73
C THR A 148 12.39 14.73 -5.44
N THR A 149 11.68 14.37 -4.37
CA THR A 149 10.59 15.15 -3.81
C THR A 149 11.12 16.32 -3.01
#